data_d4a2a3f1062d78e0f8f853f79004519e
#
_entry.id   d4a2a3f1062d78e0f8f853f79004519e
#
_cell.length_a   1.000
_cell.length_b   1.000
_cell.length_c   1.000
_cell.angle_alpha   90.00
_cell.angle_beta   90.00
_cell.angle_gamma   90.00
#
_symmetry.space_group_name_H-M   'P 1'
#
loop_
_entity.id
_entity.type
_entity.pdbx_description
1 polymer ?
#
loop_
_entity_poly.entity_id
_entity_poly.type
_entity_poly.pdbx_seq_one_letter_code
_entity_poly.pdbx_strand_id
1 'polypeptide(L)'
;MTISAVTGGTVITPGGPARADLLIDGGTIAAIGDEGGTIAANEDHGGPGGQRLDASGCYVLPGGVDPHCHLMPGVHPATAAAARGGTTTVLSFTGPAAGESDLDALLRNRGELERGGAVTDIGLHAAIYDPERIGYDELATVKRAGAAAIKIFLAYPELGIMCSTRRLYELMRAARGLGLLVQVHCENAPLIEALVEEGLHAETRPASAGGGADRELFHPGARIFADTRPPEVEEEAVARTLAAASLAGADCYLVHLSSAGSVEQVRLARRRGQRGVFAEVCTHHLLLDNTRYAGADAERYLVCPPLRDRSDVEALWEGLADGTIDTVGSDHCQVKSATTGPLAEAGHCYTYGLAGAGPRLPLLLSAAAARGLPIERVARVAAENPARAFGHYPAKGALAPGSDADIVIFDPDGEAVLPGDGFGDGTGDSVYAGLATRGRIRAVLLRGQLIVSDGVLTDDRRPGRYLPAAGGAA
;
A
#
# COMPACT_ATOMS: atom_id res chain seq x y z
N MET A 1 -0.61 25.51 -10.22
CA MET A 1 -1.50 26.54 -9.65
C MET A 1 -1.48 26.38 -8.13
N THR A 2 -1.28 27.49 -7.39
CA THR A 2 -1.23 27.45 -5.93
C THR A 2 -2.61 27.81 -5.36
N ILE A 3 -3.11 26.96 -4.45
CA ILE A 3 -4.37 27.17 -3.75
C ILE A 3 -4.08 27.77 -2.38
N SER A 4 -4.78 28.85 -2.04
CA SER A 4 -4.68 29.53 -0.74
C SER A 4 -5.81 29.15 0.23
N ALA A 5 -6.94 28.67 -0.29
CA ALA A 5 -8.04 28.20 0.53
C ALA A 5 -8.86 27.11 -0.18
N VAL A 6 -9.41 26.18 0.60
CA VAL A 6 -10.44 25.22 0.18
C VAL A 6 -11.69 25.52 0.99
N THR A 7 -12.82 25.75 0.32
CA THR A 7 -14.03 26.29 0.96
C THR A 7 -15.27 25.43 0.68
N GLY A 8 -16.25 25.46 1.60
CA GLY A 8 -17.59 24.91 1.41
C GLY A 8 -17.70 23.39 1.51
N GLY A 9 -16.61 22.68 1.83
CA GLY A 9 -16.57 21.23 1.90
C GLY A 9 -16.86 20.64 3.29
N THR A 10 -17.02 19.31 3.35
CA THR A 10 -16.98 18.55 4.60
C THR A 10 -15.56 18.03 4.81
N VAL A 11 -14.83 18.68 5.71
CA VAL A 11 -13.42 18.36 6.01
C VAL A 11 -13.35 17.16 6.97
N ILE A 12 -12.57 16.15 6.60
CA ILE A 12 -12.32 14.98 7.44
C ILE A 12 -11.05 15.22 8.27
N THR A 13 -11.26 15.73 9.47
CA THR A 13 -10.17 16.00 10.42
C THR A 13 -9.88 14.79 11.32
N PRO A 14 -8.77 14.77 12.07
CA PRO A 14 -8.53 13.76 13.10
C PRO A 14 -9.65 13.69 14.17
N GLY A 15 -10.39 14.80 14.38
CA GLY A 15 -11.54 14.87 15.29
C GLY A 15 -12.86 14.39 14.67
N GLY A 16 -12.89 14.08 13.39
CA GLY A 16 -14.08 13.67 12.62
C GLY A 16 -14.48 14.68 11.53
N PRO A 17 -15.62 14.44 10.84
CA PRO A 17 -16.09 15.31 9.77
C PRO A 17 -16.63 16.65 10.35
N ALA A 18 -16.28 17.73 9.66
CA ALA A 18 -16.73 19.08 9.99
C ALA A 18 -16.99 19.90 8.73
N ARG A 19 -18.06 20.68 8.70
CA ARG A 19 -18.27 21.73 7.68
C ARG A 19 -17.30 22.84 7.99
N ALA A 20 -16.27 22.99 7.19
CA ALA A 20 -15.19 23.94 7.47
C ALA A 20 -14.48 24.39 6.21
N ASP A 21 -13.83 25.53 6.31
CA ASP A 21 -12.89 26.04 5.31
C ASP A 21 -11.45 25.79 5.76
N LEU A 22 -10.56 25.49 4.82
CA LEU A 22 -9.11 25.35 5.06
C LEU A 22 -8.38 26.56 4.50
N LEU A 23 -7.57 27.21 5.33
CA LEU A 23 -6.58 28.20 4.90
C LEU A 23 -5.22 27.53 4.68
N ILE A 24 -4.60 27.82 3.56
CA ILE A 24 -3.31 27.27 3.15
C ILE A 24 -2.29 28.39 3.00
N ASP A 25 -1.18 28.27 3.69
CA ASP A 25 -0.04 29.20 3.59
C ASP A 25 1.27 28.44 3.48
N GLY A 26 2.13 28.86 2.56
CA GLY A 26 3.46 28.25 2.37
C GLY A 26 3.45 26.75 2.08
N GLY A 27 2.31 26.19 1.63
CA GLY A 27 2.14 24.75 1.37
C GLY A 27 1.68 23.93 2.56
N THR A 28 1.37 24.56 3.69
CA THR A 28 0.84 23.94 4.89
C THR A 28 -0.57 24.43 5.21
N ILE A 29 -1.33 23.68 5.97
CA ILE A 29 -2.62 24.09 6.50
C ILE A 29 -2.34 25.10 7.63
N ALA A 30 -2.70 26.36 7.41
CA ALA A 30 -2.52 27.43 8.38
C ALA A 30 -3.64 27.43 9.43
N ALA A 31 -4.89 27.23 9.00
CA ALA A 31 -6.05 27.22 9.87
C ALA A 31 -7.20 26.38 9.28
N ILE A 32 -8.08 25.94 10.18
CA ILE A 32 -9.39 25.34 9.86
C ILE A 32 -10.42 26.19 10.60
N GLY A 33 -11.38 26.75 9.87
CA GLY A 33 -12.42 27.60 10.44
C GLY A 33 -13.80 27.19 10.00
N ASP A 34 -14.82 27.64 10.74
CA ASP A 34 -16.22 27.38 10.43
C ASP A 34 -16.57 27.87 9.02
N GLU A 35 -17.48 27.17 8.34
CA GLU A 35 -18.00 27.52 7.00
C GLU A 35 -18.52 28.96 6.97
N GLY A 36 -17.95 29.77 6.08
CA GLY A 36 -18.33 31.19 5.96
C GLY A 36 -17.85 32.10 7.12
N GLY A 37 -17.01 31.60 8.03
CA GLY A 37 -16.47 32.33 9.17
C GLY A 37 -15.27 33.23 8.80
N THR A 38 -14.37 33.46 9.78
CA THR A 38 -13.24 34.42 9.70
C THR A 38 -12.30 34.17 8.51
N ILE A 39 -12.24 32.94 7.96
CA ILE A 39 -11.40 32.61 6.79
C ILE A 39 -11.99 33.22 5.51
N ALA A 40 -13.32 33.26 5.38
CA ALA A 40 -14.00 33.86 4.24
C ALA A 40 -13.92 35.40 4.24
N ALA A 41 -13.78 36.02 5.41
CA ALA A 41 -13.77 37.47 5.58
C ALA A 41 -12.39 38.14 5.41
N ASN A 42 -11.31 37.38 5.54
CA ASN A 42 -9.96 37.91 5.39
C ASN A 42 -9.44 37.73 3.95
N GLU A 43 -9.78 38.70 3.08
CA GLU A 43 -9.26 38.76 1.71
C GLU A 43 -7.71 38.87 1.65
N ASP A 44 -7.04 39.23 2.78
CA ASP A 44 -5.60 39.50 2.89
C ASP A 44 -4.73 38.27 3.26
N HIS A 45 -5.29 37.11 3.60
CA HIS A 45 -4.50 35.97 4.06
C HIS A 45 -4.08 34.98 2.97
N GLY A 46 -4.50 35.19 1.74
CA GLY A 46 -3.87 34.56 0.59
C GLY A 46 -2.75 35.43 0.11
N GLY A 47 -1.47 35.02 0.20
CA GLY A 47 -0.37 35.75 -0.42
C GLY A 47 -0.72 36.16 -1.86
N PRO A 48 -0.11 37.20 -2.46
CA PRO A 48 -0.52 37.73 -3.73
C PRO A 48 -0.51 36.64 -4.82
N GLY A 49 -1.69 36.25 -5.31
CA GLY A 49 -1.89 35.27 -6.38
C GLY A 49 -2.42 33.89 -6.01
N GLY A 50 -2.78 33.59 -4.72
CA GLY A 50 -3.41 32.36 -4.34
C GLY A 50 -4.88 32.27 -4.76
N GLN A 51 -5.31 31.11 -5.29
CA GLN A 51 -6.69 30.86 -5.72
C GLN A 51 -7.48 30.08 -4.66
N ARG A 52 -8.80 30.32 -4.62
CA ARG A 52 -9.73 29.55 -3.81
C ARG A 52 -10.25 28.35 -4.61
N LEU A 53 -10.37 27.20 -3.95
CA LEU A 53 -10.94 25.98 -4.51
C LEU A 53 -12.28 25.71 -3.82
N ASP A 54 -13.37 25.71 -4.58
CA ASP A 54 -14.69 25.36 -4.09
C ASP A 54 -14.85 23.84 -3.98
N ALA A 55 -15.11 23.36 -2.77
CA ALA A 55 -15.37 21.98 -2.42
C ALA A 55 -16.84 21.74 -1.99
N SER A 56 -17.76 22.66 -2.31
CA SER A 56 -19.16 22.52 -1.96
C SER A 56 -19.74 21.17 -2.41
N GLY A 57 -20.43 20.48 -1.51
CA GLY A 57 -20.96 19.13 -1.77
C GLY A 57 -19.93 17.99 -1.70
N CYS A 58 -18.67 18.30 -1.55
CA CYS A 58 -17.58 17.31 -1.53
C CYS A 58 -17.08 17.03 -0.11
N TYR A 59 -16.45 15.87 0.05
CA TYR A 59 -15.55 15.62 1.16
C TYR A 59 -14.16 16.17 0.85
N VAL A 60 -13.54 16.77 1.85
CA VAL A 60 -12.15 17.20 1.84
C VAL A 60 -11.35 16.23 2.70
N LEU A 61 -10.56 15.38 2.08
CA LEU A 61 -9.81 14.30 2.71
C LEU A 61 -8.32 14.64 2.76
N PRO A 62 -7.56 14.13 3.74
CA PRO A 62 -6.12 14.15 3.63
C PRO A 62 -5.66 13.38 2.40
N GLY A 63 -4.58 13.84 1.78
CA GLY A 63 -3.94 13.12 0.68
C GLY A 63 -3.62 11.68 1.06
N GLY A 64 -3.91 10.74 0.16
CA GLY A 64 -3.64 9.33 0.40
C GLY A 64 -2.16 9.08 0.66
N VAL A 65 -1.85 8.21 1.62
CA VAL A 65 -0.51 7.67 1.89
C VAL A 65 -0.53 6.19 1.55
N ASP A 66 0.19 5.81 0.53
CA ASP A 66 0.29 4.41 0.11
C ASP A 66 1.54 3.78 0.75
N PRO A 67 1.37 2.87 1.72
CA PRO A 67 2.48 2.32 2.48
C PRO A 67 3.28 1.25 1.73
N HIS A 68 2.82 0.80 0.56
CA HIS A 68 3.32 -0.41 -0.07
C HIS A 68 3.34 -0.29 -1.60
N CYS A 69 4.50 0.06 -2.15
CA CYS A 69 4.70 0.16 -3.59
C CYS A 69 6.07 -0.36 -4.01
N HIS A 70 6.14 -0.90 -5.24
CA HIS A 70 7.37 -1.28 -5.93
C HIS A 70 7.54 -0.38 -7.16
N LEU A 71 8.05 0.84 -6.96
CA LEU A 71 8.11 1.89 -7.99
C LEU A 71 9.31 1.79 -8.92
N MET A 72 10.32 1.02 -8.59
CA MET A 72 11.57 0.97 -9.35
C MET A 72 11.58 -0.19 -10.35
N PRO A 73 12.00 0.01 -11.60
CA PRO A 73 12.33 1.27 -12.24
C PRO A 73 11.07 1.89 -12.87
N GLY A 74 10.71 3.11 -12.56
CA GLY A 74 9.55 3.75 -13.20
C GLY A 74 8.78 4.72 -12.30
N VAL A 75 9.52 5.50 -11.53
CA VAL A 75 8.97 6.42 -10.52
C VAL A 75 7.91 7.37 -11.08
N HIS A 76 8.15 7.97 -12.26
CA HIS A 76 7.24 9.00 -12.77
C HIS A 76 5.86 8.45 -13.15
N PRO A 77 5.72 7.43 -14.00
CA PRO A 77 4.39 6.94 -14.38
C PRO A 77 3.57 6.47 -13.19
N ALA A 78 4.17 5.71 -12.27
CA ALA A 78 3.46 5.20 -11.10
C ALA A 78 3.04 6.31 -10.13
N THR A 79 3.89 7.32 -9.87
CA THR A 79 3.53 8.46 -9.02
C THR A 79 2.52 9.39 -9.68
N ALA A 80 2.53 9.50 -11.00
CA ALA A 80 1.50 10.20 -11.75
C ALA A 80 0.13 9.49 -11.65
N ALA A 81 0.11 8.16 -11.76
CA ALA A 81 -1.09 7.35 -11.55
C ALA A 81 -1.59 7.47 -10.11
N ALA A 82 -0.70 7.35 -9.12
CA ALA A 82 -1.01 7.52 -7.71
C ALA A 82 -1.65 8.88 -7.43
N ALA A 83 -1.08 9.97 -7.98
CA ALA A 83 -1.62 11.32 -7.86
C ALA A 83 -3.04 11.42 -8.44
N ARG A 84 -3.26 10.91 -9.66
CA ARG A 84 -4.61 10.88 -10.29
C ARG A 84 -5.61 10.12 -9.43
N GLY A 85 -5.16 9.09 -8.72
CA GLY A 85 -5.95 8.33 -7.76
C GLY A 85 -6.05 8.95 -6.35
N GLY A 86 -5.56 10.19 -6.14
CA GLY A 86 -5.68 10.87 -4.84
C GLY A 86 -4.60 10.51 -3.81
N THR A 87 -3.58 9.77 -4.20
CA THR A 87 -2.43 9.48 -3.34
C THR A 87 -1.39 10.59 -3.51
N THR A 88 -0.96 11.22 -2.42
CA THR A 88 0.03 12.31 -2.41
C THR A 88 1.37 11.86 -1.85
N THR A 89 1.40 10.75 -1.14
CA THR A 89 2.62 10.17 -0.58
C THR A 89 2.66 8.67 -0.86
N VAL A 90 3.80 8.19 -1.33
CA VAL A 90 4.05 6.78 -1.62
C VAL A 90 5.27 6.32 -0.84
N LEU A 91 5.19 5.15 -0.20
CA LEU A 91 6.34 4.50 0.43
C LEU A 91 6.74 3.30 -0.42
N SER A 92 7.94 3.38 -1.01
CA SER A 92 8.42 2.40 -1.98
C SER A 92 9.51 1.50 -1.39
N PHE A 93 9.46 0.22 -1.73
CA PHE A 93 10.54 -0.71 -1.42
C PHE A 93 11.73 -0.49 -2.36
N THR A 94 12.92 -0.61 -1.79
CA THR A 94 14.15 -0.67 -2.57
C THR A 94 14.43 -2.11 -3.00
N GLY A 95 15.19 -2.28 -4.08
CA GLY A 95 15.65 -3.59 -4.54
C GLY A 95 17.09 -3.47 -5.06
N PRO A 96 18.01 -4.32 -4.59
CA PRO A 96 19.38 -4.30 -5.07
C PRO A 96 19.49 -4.79 -6.51
N ALA A 97 20.36 -4.18 -7.28
CA ALA A 97 20.84 -4.71 -8.54
C ALA A 97 21.80 -5.90 -8.31
N ALA A 98 22.11 -6.64 -9.34
CA ALA A 98 23.04 -7.77 -9.23
C ALA A 98 24.40 -7.31 -8.65
N GLY A 99 24.78 -7.88 -7.50
CA GLY A 99 26.02 -7.56 -6.80
C GLY A 99 26.00 -6.29 -5.94
N GLU A 100 24.86 -5.62 -5.81
CA GLU A 100 24.65 -4.45 -4.97
C GLU A 100 24.20 -4.89 -3.56
N SER A 101 24.65 -4.20 -2.53
CA SER A 101 24.13 -4.42 -1.17
C SER A 101 22.76 -3.74 -0.97
N ASP A 102 22.00 -4.20 0.05
CA ASP A 102 20.71 -3.59 0.40
C ASP A 102 20.85 -2.10 0.77
N LEU A 103 21.97 -1.74 1.43
CA LEU A 103 22.29 -0.35 1.77
C LEU A 103 22.61 0.47 0.52
N ASP A 104 23.42 -0.05 -0.40
CA ASP A 104 23.75 0.68 -1.65
C ASP A 104 22.51 0.90 -2.50
N ALA A 105 21.60 -0.10 -2.57
CA ALA A 105 20.31 0.03 -3.23
C ALA A 105 19.47 1.15 -2.63
N LEU A 106 19.39 1.25 -1.29
CA LEU A 106 18.70 2.34 -0.60
C LEU A 106 19.31 3.70 -0.94
N LEU A 107 20.63 3.83 -0.87
CA LEU A 107 21.33 5.10 -1.15
C LEU A 107 21.18 5.51 -2.62
N ARG A 108 21.25 4.56 -3.55
CA ARG A 108 21.01 4.80 -4.98
C ARG A 108 19.59 5.30 -5.22
N ASN A 109 18.57 4.61 -4.69
CA ASN A 109 17.18 5.00 -4.85
C ASN A 109 16.92 6.38 -4.23
N ARG A 110 17.44 6.64 -3.02
CA ARG A 110 17.39 7.98 -2.41
C ARG A 110 17.97 9.04 -3.33
N GLY A 111 19.19 8.84 -3.83
CA GLY A 111 19.86 9.80 -4.73
C GLY A 111 19.10 10.02 -6.04
N GLU A 112 18.40 9.00 -6.57
CA GLU A 112 17.53 9.15 -7.73
C GLU A 112 16.31 10.03 -7.41
N LEU A 113 15.67 9.82 -6.26
CA LEU A 113 14.51 10.61 -5.82
C LEU A 113 14.89 12.07 -5.50
N GLU A 114 16.04 12.31 -4.88
CA GLU A 114 16.54 13.65 -4.59
C GLU A 114 16.85 14.46 -5.86
N ARG A 115 17.17 13.79 -6.98
CA ARG A 115 17.30 14.46 -8.30
C ARG A 115 15.96 14.84 -8.91
N GLY A 116 14.84 14.41 -8.31
CA GLY A 116 13.48 14.71 -8.74
C GLY A 116 12.97 13.71 -9.78
N GLY A 117 11.74 13.92 -10.20
CA GLY A 117 11.09 13.06 -11.20
C GLY A 117 9.78 12.45 -10.73
N ALA A 118 9.44 12.60 -9.46
CA ALA A 118 8.17 12.12 -8.87
C ALA A 118 7.09 13.20 -8.93
N VAL A 119 5.85 12.78 -9.10
CA VAL A 119 4.66 13.65 -8.99
C VAL A 119 4.20 13.75 -7.53
N THR A 120 4.26 12.64 -6.78
CA THR A 120 3.94 12.56 -5.35
C THR A 120 5.21 12.57 -4.50
N ASP A 121 5.08 12.84 -3.21
CA ASP A 121 6.18 12.65 -2.26
C ASP A 121 6.46 11.15 -2.07
N ILE A 122 7.74 10.79 -1.83
CA ILE A 122 8.17 9.39 -1.71
C ILE A 122 9.07 9.19 -0.50
N GLY A 123 8.66 8.25 0.37
CA GLY A 123 9.54 7.63 1.36
C GLY A 123 10.06 6.28 0.88
N LEU A 124 11.09 5.76 1.55
CA LEU A 124 11.70 4.49 1.19
C LEU A 124 11.66 3.49 2.35
N HIS A 125 11.39 2.24 2.01
CA HIS A 125 11.60 1.07 2.86
C HIS A 125 12.81 0.31 2.33
N ALA A 126 13.73 -0.07 3.18
CA ALA A 126 14.85 -0.92 2.80
C ALA A 126 14.40 -2.39 2.77
N ALA A 127 14.23 -2.95 1.58
CA ALA A 127 14.01 -4.38 1.44
C ALA A 127 15.34 -5.12 1.65
N ILE A 128 15.33 -6.14 2.49
CA ILE A 128 16.52 -6.90 2.87
C ILE A 128 16.56 -8.18 2.03
N TYR A 129 17.45 -8.22 1.08
CA TYR A 129 17.66 -9.34 0.16
C TYR A 129 18.76 -10.29 0.62
N ASP A 130 19.61 -9.88 1.57
CA ASP A 130 20.57 -10.76 2.23
C ASP A 130 20.34 -10.77 3.75
N PRO A 131 19.19 -11.33 4.23
CA PRO A 131 18.83 -11.29 5.64
C PRO A 131 19.81 -12.06 6.52
N GLU A 132 20.53 -13.03 5.99
CA GLU A 132 21.49 -13.84 6.76
C GLU A 132 22.80 -13.09 7.05
N ARG A 133 23.15 -12.08 6.27
CA ARG A 133 24.41 -11.33 6.41
C ARG A 133 24.27 -9.96 7.05
N ILE A 134 23.15 -9.26 6.81
CA ILE A 134 23.01 -7.87 7.29
C ILE A 134 23.23 -7.76 8.80
N GLY A 135 24.16 -6.89 9.21
CA GLY A 135 24.54 -6.69 10.61
C GLY A 135 23.82 -5.52 11.27
N TYR A 136 23.98 -5.40 12.60
CA TYR A 136 23.41 -4.29 13.36
C TYR A 136 23.89 -2.92 12.86
N ASP A 137 25.18 -2.76 12.58
CA ASP A 137 25.77 -1.48 12.14
C ASP A 137 25.25 -1.06 10.76
N GLU A 138 24.97 -2.03 9.88
CA GLU A 138 24.39 -1.79 8.57
C GLU A 138 22.93 -1.37 8.71
N LEU A 139 22.13 -2.05 9.55
CA LEU A 139 20.78 -1.63 9.89
C LEU A 139 20.74 -0.22 10.50
N ALA A 140 21.70 0.11 11.37
CA ALA A 140 21.82 1.45 11.92
C ALA A 140 22.12 2.49 10.82
N THR A 141 22.89 2.10 9.81
CA THR A 141 23.16 2.97 8.64
C THR A 141 21.93 3.12 7.76
N VAL A 142 21.18 2.04 7.52
CA VAL A 142 19.88 2.06 6.84
C VAL A 142 18.93 3.05 7.53
N LYS A 143 18.83 3.03 8.86
CA LYS A 143 18.02 4.00 9.62
C LYS A 143 18.51 5.43 9.41
N ARG A 144 19.82 5.69 9.54
CA ARG A 144 20.38 7.03 9.31
C ARG A 144 20.20 7.53 7.88
N ALA A 145 20.17 6.62 6.91
CA ALA A 145 19.88 6.95 5.52
C ALA A 145 18.41 7.38 5.26
N GLY A 146 17.56 7.30 6.30
CA GLY A 146 16.18 7.77 6.23
C GLY A 146 15.16 6.74 5.80
N ALA A 147 15.49 5.44 5.85
CA ALA A 147 14.51 4.40 5.60
C ALA A 147 13.39 4.44 6.66
N ALA A 148 12.14 4.35 6.19
CA ALA A 148 10.97 4.34 7.07
C ALA A 148 10.80 3.01 7.80
N ALA A 149 11.21 1.90 7.17
CA ALA A 149 11.17 0.55 7.73
C ALA A 149 12.15 -0.36 6.99
N ILE A 150 12.35 -1.58 7.52
CA ILE A 150 12.95 -2.68 6.76
C ILE A 150 11.87 -3.69 6.34
N LYS A 151 12.03 -4.32 5.17
CA LYS A 151 11.16 -5.38 4.66
C LYS A 151 11.91 -6.70 4.66
N ILE A 152 11.27 -7.74 5.18
CA ILE A 152 11.77 -9.12 5.28
C ILE A 152 10.78 -10.06 4.62
N PHE A 153 11.28 -11.13 4.02
CA PHE A 153 10.49 -12.15 3.34
C PHE A 153 10.64 -13.51 4.04
N LEU A 154 9.53 -14.18 4.33
CA LEU A 154 9.53 -15.58 4.80
C LEU A 154 9.29 -16.56 3.64
N ALA A 155 9.21 -16.03 2.41
CA ALA A 155 9.03 -16.72 1.14
C ALA A 155 10.24 -16.52 0.22
N TYR A 156 10.18 -17.09 -0.96
CA TYR A 156 11.14 -16.93 -2.06
C TYR A 156 12.56 -17.46 -1.77
N PRO A 157 12.70 -18.73 -1.31
CA PRO A 157 14.00 -19.35 -1.11
C PRO A 157 14.82 -19.44 -2.42
N GLU A 158 14.13 -19.59 -3.56
CA GLU A 158 14.71 -19.65 -4.91
C GLU A 158 15.39 -18.33 -5.32
N LEU A 159 14.98 -17.21 -4.72
CA LEU A 159 15.61 -15.90 -4.91
C LEU A 159 16.73 -15.63 -3.88
N GLY A 160 16.90 -16.53 -2.90
CA GLY A 160 17.89 -16.38 -1.83
C GLY A 160 17.54 -15.30 -0.78
N ILE A 161 16.30 -14.78 -0.79
CA ILE A 161 15.86 -13.69 0.10
C ILE A 161 15.06 -14.16 1.31
N MET A 162 14.77 -15.46 1.39
CA MET A 162 14.01 -16.02 2.51
C MET A 162 14.78 -15.89 3.83
N CYS A 163 14.11 -15.31 4.82
CA CYS A 163 14.65 -15.16 6.17
C CYS A 163 14.29 -16.37 7.03
N SER A 164 15.26 -16.98 7.69
CA SER A 164 15.00 -18.04 8.66
C SER A 164 14.30 -17.52 9.93
N THR A 165 13.55 -18.39 10.63
CA THR A 165 12.87 -18.00 11.88
C THR A 165 13.82 -17.46 12.93
N ARG A 166 15.00 -18.05 13.05
CA ARG A 166 16.06 -17.56 13.97
C ARG A 166 16.48 -16.14 13.59
N ARG A 167 16.73 -15.94 12.29
CA ARG A 167 17.22 -14.66 11.79
C ARG A 167 16.15 -13.57 11.88
N LEU A 168 14.89 -13.90 11.61
CA LEU A 168 13.76 -13.00 11.83
C LEU A 168 13.75 -12.44 13.26
N TYR A 169 13.88 -13.31 14.26
CA TYR A 169 13.95 -12.88 15.67
C TYR A 169 15.16 -11.97 15.95
N GLU A 170 16.34 -12.32 15.43
CA GLU A 170 17.57 -11.53 15.62
C GLU A 170 17.44 -10.14 14.98
N LEU A 171 16.89 -10.07 13.76
CA LEU A 171 16.63 -8.81 13.06
C LEU A 171 15.58 -7.95 13.76
N MET A 172 14.51 -8.55 14.27
CA MET A 172 13.51 -7.83 15.07
C MET A 172 14.12 -7.24 16.35
N ARG A 173 14.98 -7.99 17.04
CA ARG A 173 15.71 -7.45 18.20
C ARG A 173 16.61 -6.27 17.85
N ALA A 174 17.35 -6.38 16.74
CA ALA A 174 18.20 -5.30 16.24
C ALA A 174 17.38 -4.07 15.86
N ALA A 175 16.29 -4.27 15.09
CA ALA A 175 15.38 -3.23 14.66
C ALA A 175 14.74 -2.47 15.83
N ARG A 176 14.31 -3.19 16.89
CA ARG A 176 13.82 -2.57 18.13
C ARG A 176 14.84 -1.59 18.73
N GLY A 177 16.10 -2.00 18.83
CA GLY A 177 17.17 -1.15 19.38
C GLY A 177 17.41 0.13 18.57
N LEU A 178 17.04 0.10 17.29
CA LEU A 178 17.21 1.20 16.35
C LEU A 178 15.91 2.02 16.14
N GLY A 179 14.77 1.59 16.70
CA GLY A 179 13.47 2.19 16.41
C GLY A 179 13.06 2.04 14.94
N LEU A 180 13.41 0.90 14.31
CA LEU A 180 12.99 0.54 12.98
C LEU A 180 11.77 -0.38 13.04
N LEU A 181 10.76 -0.10 12.23
CA LEU A 181 9.63 -0.99 12.01
C LEU A 181 10.05 -2.13 11.07
N VAL A 182 9.63 -3.37 11.39
CA VAL A 182 9.91 -4.55 10.56
C VAL A 182 8.66 -4.94 9.81
N GLN A 183 8.67 -4.78 8.50
CA GLN A 183 7.63 -5.27 7.58
C GLN A 183 7.95 -6.71 7.19
N VAL A 184 6.94 -7.59 7.19
CA VAL A 184 7.14 -9.01 6.89
C VAL A 184 6.15 -9.51 5.85
N HIS A 185 6.67 -10.06 4.75
CA HIS A 185 5.91 -10.88 3.82
C HIS A 185 5.75 -12.27 4.46
N CYS A 186 4.52 -12.61 4.81
CA CYS A 186 4.20 -13.78 5.61
C CYS A 186 3.62 -14.91 4.75
N GLU A 187 4.47 -15.66 4.07
CA GLU A 187 4.11 -16.97 3.48
C GLU A 187 5.18 -18.01 3.87
N ASN A 188 4.74 -19.21 4.26
CA ASN A 188 5.63 -20.30 4.69
C ASN A 188 6.21 -21.02 3.47
N ALA A 189 7.42 -20.65 3.04
CA ALA A 189 8.07 -21.22 1.87
C ALA A 189 8.24 -22.77 1.95
N PRO A 190 8.69 -23.38 3.05
CA PRO A 190 8.78 -24.84 3.15
C PRO A 190 7.46 -25.56 2.89
N LEU A 191 6.33 -24.99 3.31
CA LEU A 191 5.01 -25.57 3.01
C LEU A 191 4.64 -25.37 1.55
N ILE A 192 4.94 -24.20 0.98
CA ILE A 192 4.73 -23.95 -0.46
C ILE A 192 5.55 -24.93 -1.29
N GLU A 193 6.83 -25.12 -0.96
CA GLU A 193 7.70 -26.09 -1.67
C GLU A 193 7.14 -27.51 -1.64
N ALA A 194 6.69 -27.98 -0.48
CA ALA A 194 6.05 -29.30 -0.35
C ALA A 194 4.79 -29.42 -1.22
N LEU A 195 3.92 -28.39 -1.19
CA LEU A 195 2.70 -28.37 -2.01
C LEU A 195 3.00 -28.28 -3.52
N VAL A 196 4.06 -27.59 -3.91
CA VAL A 196 4.54 -27.56 -5.31
C VAL A 196 4.98 -28.96 -5.74
N GLU A 197 5.79 -29.64 -4.95
CA GLU A 197 6.24 -31.02 -5.24
C GLU A 197 5.05 -31.98 -5.35
N GLU A 198 4.10 -31.93 -4.43
CA GLU A 198 2.87 -32.72 -4.47
C GLU A 198 2.02 -32.42 -5.69
N GLY A 199 1.84 -31.14 -6.06
CA GLY A 199 1.07 -30.70 -7.21
C GLY A 199 1.68 -31.16 -8.54
N LEU A 200 2.99 -31.05 -8.69
CA LEU A 200 3.72 -31.52 -9.87
C LEU A 200 3.64 -33.04 -10.03
N HIS A 201 3.71 -33.80 -8.91
CA HIS A 201 3.52 -35.23 -8.95
C HIS A 201 2.09 -35.66 -9.32
N ALA A 202 1.08 -34.87 -8.89
CA ALA A 202 -0.33 -35.15 -9.21
C ALA A 202 -0.65 -34.94 -10.69
N GLU A 203 -0.02 -33.98 -11.36
CA GLU A 203 -0.20 -33.73 -12.80
C GLU A 203 0.39 -34.83 -13.68
N THR A 204 1.39 -35.55 -13.21
CA THR A 204 1.98 -36.70 -13.91
C THR A 204 1.13 -37.99 -13.78
N ARG A 205 0.10 -38.01 -12.92
CA ARG A 205 -0.84 -39.12 -12.77
C ARG A 205 -2.01 -38.98 -13.72
N PRO A 206 -2.42 -40.03 -14.46
CA PRO A 206 -3.63 -39.98 -15.29
C PRO A 206 -4.84 -39.63 -14.39
N ALA A 207 -5.71 -38.77 -14.90
CA ALA A 207 -6.90 -38.29 -14.21
C ALA A 207 -7.78 -39.44 -13.72
N SER A 208 -7.62 -39.85 -12.47
CA SER A 208 -8.51 -40.79 -11.80
C SER A 208 -9.23 -40.08 -10.68
N ALA A 209 -10.50 -39.77 -10.98
CA ALA A 209 -11.65 -39.61 -10.07
C ALA A 209 -11.39 -38.98 -8.68
N GLY A 210 -11.90 -37.77 -8.44
CA GLY A 210 -12.14 -37.24 -7.11
C GLY A 210 -11.98 -35.75 -6.88
N GLY A 211 -11.97 -34.93 -7.91
CA GLY A 211 -12.01 -33.45 -7.77
C GLY A 211 -13.44 -32.94 -7.94
N GLY A 212 -13.95 -32.10 -6.99
CA GLY A 212 -15.27 -31.49 -7.12
C GLY A 212 -15.38 -30.65 -8.41
N ALA A 213 -16.61 -30.54 -8.92
CA ALA A 213 -16.93 -29.91 -10.20
C ALA A 213 -16.42 -28.44 -10.33
N ASP A 214 -16.12 -27.74 -9.24
CA ASP A 214 -15.66 -26.36 -9.26
C ASP A 214 -14.16 -26.21 -9.59
N ARG A 215 -13.36 -27.27 -9.39
CA ARG A 215 -11.91 -27.25 -9.72
C ARG A 215 -11.58 -27.28 -11.20
N GLU A 216 -12.49 -27.77 -12.03
CA GLU A 216 -12.30 -27.83 -13.49
C GLU A 216 -12.45 -26.46 -14.18
N LEU A 217 -12.90 -25.42 -13.47
CA LEU A 217 -13.16 -24.09 -14.00
C LEU A 217 -11.93 -23.18 -14.03
N PHE A 218 -10.88 -23.49 -13.23
CA PHE A 218 -9.68 -22.64 -13.17
C PHE A 218 -8.73 -22.89 -14.35
N HIS A 219 -8.09 -21.79 -14.79
CA HIS A 219 -6.96 -21.89 -15.71
C HIS A 219 -5.85 -22.75 -15.05
N PRO A 220 -5.30 -23.80 -15.73
CA PRO A 220 -4.40 -24.76 -15.08
C PRO A 220 -3.25 -24.13 -14.32
N GLY A 221 -2.60 -23.13 -14.92
CA GLY A 221 -1.47 -22.44 -14.31
C GLY A 221 -1.85 -21.61 -13.08
N ALA A 222 -2.93 -20.83 -13.17
CA ALA A 222 -3.43 -20.02 -12.06
C ALA A 222 -3.89 -20.91 -10.90
N ARG A 223 -4.44 -22.08 -11.20
CA ARG A 223 -4.84 -23.08 -10.20
C ARG A 223 -3.64 -23.60 -9.42
N ILE A 224 -2.58 -24.06 -10.10
CA ILE A 224 -1.37 -24.54 -9.41
C ILE A 224 -0.78 -23.45 -8.53
N PHE A 225 -0.71 -22.23 -9.04
CA PHE A 225 -0.19 -21.10 -8.28
C PHE A 225 -1.00 -20.85 -6.99
N ALA A 226 -2.33 -20.87 -7.07
CA ALA A 226 -3.21 -20.67 -5.92
C ALA A 226 -3.23 -21.87 -4.97
N ASP A 227 -3.33 -23.10 -5.51
CA ASP A 227 -3.40 -24.34 -4.73
C ASP A 227 -2.11 -24.61 -3.92
N THR A 228 -0.96 -24.12 -4.40
CA THR A 228 0.31 -24.22 -3.68
C THR A 228 0.53 -23.13 -2.64
N ARG A 229 -0.39 -22.17 -2.55
CA ARG A 229 -0.38 -21.07 -1.58
C ARG A 229 -1.73 -20.93 -0.86
N PRO A 230 -2.23 -22.01 -0.21
CA PRO A 230 -3.48 -21.93 0.53
C PRO A 230 -3.38 -20.96 1.72
N PRO A 231 -4.51 -20.52 2.31
CA PRO A 231 -4.52 -19.59 3.44
C PRO A 231 -3.60 -20.01 4.60
N GLU A 232 -3.49 -21.29 4.88
CA GLU A 232 -2.73 -21.86 6.01
C GLU A 232 -1.23 -21.52 5.93
N VAL A 233 -0.67 -21.35 4.73
CA VAL A 233 0.76 -20.96 4.59
C VAL A 233 1.01 -19.52 5.00
N GLU A 234 0.01 -18.65 4.83
CA GLU A 234 0.04 -17.26 5.32
C GLU A 234 -0.21 -17.23 6.83
N GLU A 235 -1.24 -17.92 7.31
CA GLU A 235 -1.67 -17.94 8.71
C GLU A 235 -0.56 -18.42 9.65
N GLU A 236 0.16 -19.49 9.27
CA GLU A 236 1.31 -19.99 10.03
C GLU A 236 2.43 -18.95 10.08
N ALA A 237 2.77 -18.36 8.94
CA ALA A 237 3.84 -17.37 8.86
C ALA A 237 3.48 -16.09 9.65
N VAL A 238 2.22 -15.66 9.66
CA VAL A 238 1.71 -14.56 10.50
C VAL A 238 1.85 -14.92 11.98
N ALA A 239 1.39 -16.09 12.40
CA ALA A 239 1.49 -16.53 13.80
C ALA A 239 2.95 -16.58 14.28
N ARG A 240 3.85 -17.11 13.46
CA ARG A 240 5.29 -17.18 13.70
C ARG A 240 5.92 -15.78 13.82
N THR A 241 5.54 -14.86 12.92
CA THR A 241 6.00 -13.47 12.94
C THR A 241 5.56 -12.75 14.21
N LEU A 242 4.30 -12.89 14.60
CA LEU A 242 3.76 -12.31 15.84
C LEU A 242 4.48 -12.85 17.08
N ALA A 243 4.77 -14.16 17.10
CA ALA A 243 5.52 -14.78 18.20
C ALA A 243 6.96 -14.24 18.27
N ALA A 244 7.65 -14.13 17.14
CA ALA A 244 9.01 -13.57 17.05
C ALA A 244 9.04 -12.10 17.50
N ALA A 245 8.09 -11.29 17.03
CA ALA A 245 7.97 -9.87 17.42
C ALA A 245 7.70 -9.71 18.92
N SER A 246 6.77 -10.51 19.48
CA SER A 246 6.48 -10.52 20.91
C SER A 246 7.71 -10.88 21.74
N LEU A 247 8.43 -11.94 21.36
CA LEU A 247 9.65 -12.36 22.05
C LEU A 247 10.78 -11.32 21.94
N ALA A 248 10.92 -10.68 20.78
CA ALA A 248 11.89 -9.60 20.57
C ALA A 248 11.48 -8.29 21.25
N GLY A 249 10.21 -8.11 21.60
CA GLY A 249 9.60 -6.86 22.03
C GLY A 249 9.69 -5.78 20.95
N ALA A 250 9.60 -6.17 19.67
CA ALA A 250 9.72 -5.31 18.50
C ALA A 250 8.35 -5.02 17.90
N ASP A 251 8.22 -3.85 17.29
CA ASP A 251 7.07 -3.54 16.44
C ASP A 251 7.21 -4.28 15.11
N CYS A 252 6.08 -4.79 14.60
CA CYS A 252 6.01 -5.47 13.32
C CYS A 252 4.82 -4.98 12.48
N TYR A 253 5.00 -5.04 11.19
CA TYR A 253 4.01 -4.66 10.20
C TYR A 253 3.80 -5.84 9.24
N LEU A 254 2.62 -6.44 9.30
CA LEU A 254 2.22 -7.57 8.47
C LEU A 254 1.66 -7.01 7.17
N VAL A 255 2.41 -7.14 6.09
CA VAL A 255 2.00 -6.60 4.79
C VAL A 255 0.94 -7.49 4.14
N HIS A 256 0.09 -6.90 3.30
CA HIS A 256 -0.85 -7.57 2.37
C HIS A 256 -1.53 -8.84 2.91
N LEU A 257 -2.10 -8.82 4.11
CA LEU A 257 -2.89 -9.93 4.62
C LEU A 257 -4.04 -10.25 3.66
N SER A 258 -4.27 -11.53 3.41
CA SER A 258 -5.26 -11.99 2.44
C SER A 258 -6.30 -12.95 3.00
N SER A 259 -6.05 -13.57 4.16
CA SER A 259 -6.91 -14.63 4.72
C SER A 259 -7.62 -14.23 6.02
N ALA A 260 -8.78 -14.82 6.26
CA ALA A 260 -9.55 -14.68 7.50
C ALA A 260 -8.76 -15.14 8.73
N GLY A 261 -8.03 -16.25 8.60
CA GLY A 261 -7.23 -16.77 9.68
C GLY A 261 -6.08 -15.85 10.05
N SER A 262 -5.45 -15.18 9.09
CA SER A 262 -4.41 -14.17 9.35
C SER A 262 -4.97 -13.00 10.15
N VAL A 263 -6.16 -12.50 9.82
CA VAL A 263 -6.85 -11.45 10.59
C VAL A 263 -7.12 -11.92 12.02
N GLU A 264 -7.56 -13.16 12.21
CA GLU A 264 -7.81 -13.71 13.55
C GLU A 264 -6.52 -13.87 14.35
N GLN A 265 -5.38 -14.19 13.74
CA GLN A 265 -4.07 -14.20 14.42
C GLN A 265 -3.72 -12.80 14.97
N VAL A 266 -3.97 -11.74 14.21
CA VAL A 266 -3.77 -10.36 14.66
C VAL A 266 -4.70 -10.03 15.83
N ARG A 267 -6.00 -10.38 15.74
CA ARG A 267 -6.97 -10.20 16.83
C ARG A 267 -6.51 -10.90 18.11
N LEU A 268 -6.06 -12.15 17.96
CA LEU A 268 -5.57 -12.96 19.08
C LEU A 268 -4.34 -12.35 19.75
N ALA A 269 -3.37 -11.89 18.97
CA ALA A 269 -2.17 -11.22 19.48
C ALA A 269 -2.53 -9.96 20.29
N ARG A 270 -3.42 -9.12 19.74
CA ARG A 270 -3.88 -7.89 20.42
C ARG A 270 -4.70 -8.18 21.68
N ARG A 271 -5.58 -9.19 21.67
CA ARG A 271 -6.31 -9.65 22.87
C ARG A 271 -5.37 -10.14 23.98
N ARG A 272 -4.22 -10.69 23.61
CA ARG A 272 -3.15 -11.10 24.55
C ARG A 272 -2.28 -9.93 25.02
N GLY A 273 -2.60 -8.71 24.61
CA GLY A 273 -1.90 -7.48 25.00
C GLY A 273 -0.64 -7.17 24.19
N GLN A 274 -0.40 -7.87 23.06
CA GLN A 274 0.71 -7.54 22.18
C GLN A 274 0.45 -6.17 21.53
N ARG A 275 1.40 -5.25 21.69
CA ARG A 275 1.37 -3.90 21.10
C ARG A 275 2.36 -3.82 19.95
N GLY A 276 2.29 -2.73 19.16
CA GLY A 276 3.21 -2.52 18.03
C GLY A 276 2.99 -3.51 16.88
N VAL A 277 1.78 -4.06 16.76
CA VAL A 277 1.37 -4.92 15.66
C VAL A 277 0.52 -4.08 14.70
N PHE A 278 1.02 -3.92 13.48
CA PHE A 278 0.30 -3.27 12.38
C PHE A 278 -0.07 -4.32 11.33
N ALA A 279 -1.28 -4.22 10.79
CA ALA A 279 -1.81 -5.12 9.78
C ALA A 279 -2.26 -4.34 8.54
N GLU A 280 -1.79 -4.76 7.38
CA GLU A 280 -2.15 -4.19 6.09
C GLU A 280 -2.97 -5.17 5.27
N VAL A 281 -3.92 -4.64 4.50
CA VAL A 281 -4.56 -5.34 3.40
C VAL A 281 -4.32 -4.56 2.11
N CYS A 282 -4.30 -5.25 0.97
CA CYS A 282 -4.23 -4.58 -0.32
C CYS A 282 -5.61 -4.47 -0.98
N THR A 283 -5.77 -3.44 -1.82
CA THR A 283 -7.04 -3.17 -2.49
C THR A 283 -7.55 -4.36 -3.30
N HIS A 284 -6.66 -5.12 -3.94
CA HIS A 284 -7.05 -6.30 -4.71
C HIS A 284 -7.63 -7.41 -3.82
N HIS A 285 -7.13 -7.64 -2.60
CA HIS A 285 -7.69 -8.62 -1.67
C HIS A 285 -9.04 -8.19 -1.09
N LEU A 286 -9.37 -6.90 -1.11
CA LEU A 286 -10.67 -6.39 -0.69
C LEU A 286 -11.75 -6.48 -1.78
N LEU A 287 -11.35 -6.55 -3.05
CA LEU A 287 -12.27 -6.36 -4.18
C LEU A 287 -12.36 -7.54 -5.12
N LEU A 288 -11.30 -8.34 -5.19
CA LEU A 288 -11.21 -9.48 -6.09
C LEU A 288 -11.19 -10.76 -5.25
N ASP A 289 -11.70 -11.83 -5.83
CA ASP A 289 -11.67 -13.15 -5.24
C ASP A 289 -11.12 -14.19 -6.23
N ASN A 290 -10.91 -15.41 -5.78
CA ASN A 290 -10.31 -16.50 -6.54
C ASN A 290 -11.11 -16.94 -7.76
N THR A 291 -12.37 -16.48 -7.93
CA THR A 291 -13.15 -16.74 -9.16
C THR A 291 -12.48 -16.14 -10.39
N ARG A 292 -11.57 -15.14 -10.19
CA ARG A 292 -10.76 -14.57 -11.27
C ARG A 292 -9.79 -15.58 -11.91
N TYR A 293 -9.48 -16.66 -11.22
CA TYR A 293 -8.62 -17.71 -11.74
C TYR A 293 -9.34 -18.71 -12.67
N ALA A 294 -10.66 -18.57 -12.87
CA ALA A 294 -11.44 -19.42 -13.78
C ALA A 294 -11.42 -18.96 -15.25
N GLY A 295 -11.02 -17.73 -15.53
CA GLY A 295 -11.07 -17.14 -16.87
C GLY A 295 -9.85 -17.45 -17.76
N ALA A 296 -9.97 -17.17 -19.05
CA ALA A 296 -8.84 -17.25 -19.97
C ALA A 296 -7.74 -16.21 -19.70
N ASP A 297 -8.07 -15.15 -18.94
CA ASP A 297 -7.16 -14.07 -18.52
C ASP A 297 -6.72 -14.21 -17.06
N ALA A 298 -6.87 -15.40 -16.46
CA ALA A 298 -6.56 -15.70 -15.06
C ALA A 298 -5.15 -15.28 -14.63
N GLU A 299 -4.16 -15.43 -15.51
CA GLU A 299 -2.77 -15.05 -15.21
C GLU A 299 -2.58 -13.55 -14.95
N ARG A 300 -3.49 -12.70 -15.43
CA ARG A 300 -3.46 -11.26 -15.14
C ARG A 300 -3.73 -10.93 -13.67
N TYR A 301 -4.39 -11.84 -12.95
CA TYR A 301 -4.81 -11.68 -11.55
C TYR A 301 -3.82 -12.32 -10.54
N LEU A 302 -2.73 -12.91 -11.03
CA LEU A 302 -1.75 -13.54 -10.13
C LEU A 302 -1.03 -12.50 -9.29
N VAL A 303 -1.05 -12.72 -7.98
CA VAL A 303 -0.42 -11.87 -6.95
C VAL A 303 -0.02 -12.73 -5.75
N CYS A 304 0.98 -12.36 -5.02
CA CYS A 304 1.43 -13.03 -3.79
C CYS A 304 1.18 -12.14 -2.55
N PRO A 305 0.38 -12.61 -1.58
CA PRO A 305 -0.40 -13.86 -1.55
C PRO A 305 -1.51 -13.88 -2.62
N PRO A 306 -2.01 -15.09 -3.03
CA PRO A 306 -3.07 -15.20 -4.03
C PRO A 306 -4.39 -14.57 -3.56
N LEU A 307 -5.26 -14.25 -4.54
CA LEU A 307 -6.66 -13.94 -4.25
C LEU A 307 -7.33 -15.14 -3.57
N ARG A 308 -8.10 -14.85 -2.55
CA ARG A 308 -8.79 -15.84 -1.70
C ARG A 308 -10.25 -15.98 -2.12
N ASP A 309 -10.96 -16.84 -1.43
CA ASP A 309 -12.40 -16.94 -1.64
C ASP A 309 -13.17 -15.77 -1.03
N ARG A 310 -14.48 -15.75 -1.27
CA ARG A 310 -15.34 -14.65 -0.84
C ARG A 310 -15.41 -14.49 0.68
N SER A 311 -15.30 -15.57 1.44
CA SER A 311 -15.34 -15.52 2.91
C SER A 311 -14.13 -14.81 3.48
N ASP A 312 -12.95 -14.99 2.89
CA ASP A 312 -11.74 -14.26 3.26
C ASP A 312 -11.89 -12.76 2.96
N VAL A 313 -12.40 -12.42 1.76
CA VAL A 313 -12.67 -11.02 1.40
C VAL A 313 -13.59 -10.34 2.43
N GLU A 314 -14.66 -11.01 2.85
CA GLU A 314 -15.58 -10.45 3.85
C GLU A 314 -14.88 -10.29 5.22
N ALA A 315 -14.05 -11.25 5.64
CA ALA A 315 -13.29 -11.16 6.89
C ALA A 315 -12.27 -9.99 6.88
N LEU A 316 -11.67 -9.67 5.74
CA LEU A 316 -10.81 -8.51 5.59
C LEU A 316 -11.61 -7.21 5.76
N TRP A 317 -12.80 -7.10 5.19
CA TRP A 317 -13.69 -5.94 5.39
C TRP A 317 -14.15 -5.80 6.84
N GLU A 318 -14.46 -6.90 7.53
CA GLU A 318 -14.74 -6.90 8.97
C GLU A 318 -13.54 -6.41 9.76
N GLY A 319 -12.32 -6.85 9.41
CA GLY A 319 -11.08 -6.40 10.02
C GLY A 319 -10.81 -4.89 9.81
N LEU A 320 -11.19 -4.35 8.66
CA LEU A 320 -11.17 -2.90 8.44
C LEU A 320 -12.19 -2.17 9.31
N ALA A 321 -13.39 -2.71 9.44
CA ALA A 321 -14.47 -2.07 10.20
C ALA A 321 -14.16 -2.04 11.71
N ASP A 322 -13.69 -3.16 12.27
CA ASP A 322 -13.43 -3.30 13.72
C ASP A 322 -12.07 -2.74 14.16
N GLY A 323 -11.19 -2.41 13.23
CA GLY A 323 -9.87 -1.86 13.52
C GLY A 323 -8.75 -2.88 13.68
N THR A 324 -8.99 -4.14 13.34
CA THR A 324 -7.95 -5.17 13.29
C THR A 324 -6.97 -4.89 12.17
N ILE A 325 -7.44 -4.43 11.01
CA ILE A 325 -6.61 -3.99 9.90
C ILE A 325 -6.40 -2.48 10.01
N ASP A 326 -5.16 -2.07 10.00
CA ASP A 326 -4.74 -0.68 10.23
C ASP A 326 -4.64 0.12 8.94
N THR A 327 -4.19 -0.49 7.84
CA THR A 327 -3.82 0.21 6.61
C THR A 327 -4.29 -0.52 5.37
N VAL A 328 -4.48 0.26 4.29
CA VAL A 328 -4.74 -0.28 2.94
C VAL A 328 -3.63 0.17 2.01
N GLY A 329 -2.82 -0.79 1.55
CA GLY A 329 -1.76 -0.59 0.55
C GLY A 329 -2.23 -0.89 -0.87
N SER A 330 -1.41 -0.55 -1.85
CA SER A 330 -1.63 -0.96 -3.24
C SER A 330 -0.91 -2.23 -3.62
N ASP A 331 0.23 -2.49 -3.03
CA ASP A 331 1.23 -3.46 -3.49
C ASP A 331 1.49 -3.32 -5.00
N HIS A 332 1.60 -2.05 -5.43
CA HIS A 332 1.78 -1.73 -6.84
C HIS A 332 3.10 -2.27 -7.37
N CYS A 333 3.00 -3.07 -8.41
CA CYS A 333 4.16 -3.59 -9.13
C CYS A 333 4.01 -3.30 -10.63
N GLN A 334 4.86 -2.42 -11.15
CA GLN A 334 4.90 -2.07 -12.58
C GLN A 334 5.54 -3.17 -13.42
N VAL A 335 6.52 -3.87 -12.86
CA VAL A 335 7.19 -4.99 -13.50
C VAL A 335 6.71 -6.25 -12.84
N LYS A 336 5.95 -7.04 -13.56
CA LYS A 336 5.49 -8.34 -13.07
C LYS A 336 6.70 -9.26 -12.87
N SER A 337 6.83 -9.82 -11.68
CA SER A 337 7.84 -10.81 -11.37
C SER A 337 7.48 -12.14 -12.03
N ALA A 338 8.45 -12.81 -12.65
CA ALA A 338 8.24 -14.14 -13.20
C ALA A 338 8.44 -15.21 -12.12
N THR A 339 7.67 -16.29 -12.21
CA THR A 339 7.88 -17.49 -11.40
C THR A 339 9.26 -18.07 -11.65
N THR A 340 9.96 -18.48 -10.60
CA THR A 340 11.26 -19.16 -10.63
C THR A 340 11.20 -20.45 -9.82
N GLY A 341 12.30 -21.22 -9.81
CA GLY A 341 12.38 -22.46 -9.04
C GLY A 341 11.58 -23.62 -9.63
N PRO A 342 11.12 -24.60 -8.80
CA PRO A 342 10.53 -25.85 -9.26
C PRO A 342 9.34 -25.70 -10.21
N LEU A 343 8.49 -24.70 -10.01
CA LEU A 343 7.37 -24.43 -10.92
C LEU A 343 7.85 -24.00 -12.30
N ALA A 344 8.85 -23.11 -12.38
CA ALA A 344 9.42 -22.66 -13.66
C ALA A 344 10.18 -23.78 -14.35
N GLU A 345 10.92 -24.61 -13.60
CA GLU A 345 11.65 -25.79 -14.12
C GLU A 345 10.70 -26.85 -14.68
N ALA A 346 9.52 -26.97 -14.08
CA ALA A 346 8.45 -27.84 -14.59
C ALA A 346 7.66 -27.23 -15.76
N GLY A 347 8.03 -26.06 -16.25
CA GLY A 347 7.37 -25.39 -17.37
C GLY A 347 6.18 -24.49 -16.97
N HIS A 348 5.92 -24.30 -15.68
CA HIS A 348 4.87 -23.43 -15.17
C HIS A 348 5.43 -22.04 -14.86
N CYS A 349 5.54 -21.21 -15.88
CA CYS A 349 6.07 -19.84 -15.77
C CYS A 349 4.92 -18.84 -15.70
N TYR A 350 4.76 -18.19 -14.54
CA TYR A 350 3.75 -17.16 -14.35
C TYR A 350 4.41 -15.81 -14.06
N THR A 351 3.72 -14.74 -14.45
CA THR A 351 4.06 -13.40 -13.97
C THR A 351 3.04 -12.97 -12.94
N TYR A 352 3.48 -12.47 -11.79
CA TYR A 352 2.62 -12.00 -10.73
C TYR A 352 2.94 -10.56 -10.30
N GLY A 353 1.96 -9.89 -9.74
CA GLY A 353 1.96 -8.48 -9.35
C GLY A 353 0.90 -7.69 -10.09
N LEU A 354 0.31 -6.73 -9.42
CA LEU A 354 -0.79 -5.91 -9.92
C LEU A 354 -0.45 -4.43 -9.88
N ALA A 355 -0.93 -3.69 -10.89
CA ALA A 355 -0.86 -2.24 -10.93
C ALA A 355 -1.99 -1.65 -10.08
N GLY A 356 -1.67 -1.19 -8.86
CA GLY A 356 -2.66 -0.79 -7.84
C GLY A 356 -2.60 0.66 -7.37
N ALA A 357 -1.51 1.42 -7.62
CA ALA A 357 -1.30 2.75 -7.02
C ALA A 357 -2.38 3.78 -7.43
N GLY A 358 -2.76 3.82 -8.70
CA GLY A 358 -3.80 4.73 -9.19
C GLY A 358 -5.21 4.36 -8.69
N PRO A 359 -5.68 3.13 -8.87
CA PRO A 359 -7.03 2.73 -8.49
C PRO A 359 -7.26 2.56 -6.99
N ARG A 360 -6.23 2.51 -6.14
CA ARG A 360 -6.30 2.20 -4.70
C ARG A 360 -7.39 3.01 -3.98
N LEU A 361 -7.25 4.32 -3.92
CA LEU A 361 -8.14 5.17 -3.13
C LEU A 361 -9.54 5.31 -3.75
N PRO A 362 -9.72 5.51 -5.07
CA PRO A 362 -11.04 5.52 -5.69
C PRO A 362 -11.84 4.26 -5.44
N LEU A 363 -11.22 3.09 -5.59
CA LEU A 363 -11.88 1.80 -5.36
C LEU A 363 -12.22 1.61 -3.88
N LEU A 364 -11.31 1.96 -2.97
CA LEU A 364 -11.57 1.87 -1.54
C LEU A 364 -12.73 2.76 -1.11
N LEU A 365 -12.78 4.03 -1.56
CA LEU A 365 -13.87 4.96 -1.27
C LEU A 365 -15.21 4.42 -1.77
N SER A 366 -15.26 3.94 -3.01
CA SER A 366 -16.47 3.38 -3.61
C SER A 366 -16.97 2.13 -2.89
N ALA A 367 -16.08 1.17 -2.62
CA ALA A 367 -16.43 -0.09 -1.97
C ALA A 367 -16.80 0.10 -0.49
N ALA A 368 -16.12 0.99 0.21
CA ALA A 368 -16.42 1.35 1.60
C ALA A 368 -17.80 1.99 1.71
N ALA A 369 -18.14 2.92 0.82
CA ALA A 369 -19.47 3.54 0.77
C ALA A 369 -20.58 2.51 0.52
N ALA A 370 -20.36 1.57 -0.40
CA ALA A 370 -21.31 0.49 -0.69
C ALA A 370 -21.54 -0.45 0.51
N ARG A 371 -20.56 -0.55 1.42
CA ARG A 371 -20.62 -1.37 2.64
C ARG A 371 -21.02 -0.57 3.89
N GLY A 372 -21.26 0.73 3.76
CA GLY A 372 -21.60 1.59 4.90
C GLY A 372 -20.43 1.85 5.86
N LEU A 373 -19.19 1.65 5.42
CA LEU A 373 -18.03 2.01 6.22
C LEU A 373 -17.87 3.54 6.25
N PRO A 374 -17.74 4.17 7.44
CA PRO A 374 -17.62 5.62 7.54
C PRO A 374 -16.41 6.17 6.80
N ILE A 375 -16.56 7.34 6.17
CA ILE A 375 -15.50 7.99 5.38
C ILE A 375 -14.26 8.29 6.24
N GLU A 376 -14.44 8.57 7.53
CA GLU A 376 -13.35 8.79 8.50
C GLU A 376 -12.51 7.53 8.68
N ARG A 377 -13.14 6.35 8.59
CA ARG A 377 -12.41 5.09 8.65
C ARG A 377 -11.55 4.92 7.39
N VAL A 378 -12.07 5.29 6.23
CA VAL A 378 -11.29 5.29 4.99
C VAL A 378 -10.10 6.24 5.10
N ALA A 379 -10.31 7.48 5.56
CA ALA A 379 -9.23 8.45 5.75
C ALA A 379 -8.15 7.92 6.70
N ARG A 380 -8.55 7.23 7.79
CA ARG A 380 -7.60 6.61 8.71
C ARG A 380 -6.75 5.52 8.05
N VAL A 381 -7.36 4.55 7.39
CA VAL A 381 -6.64 3.40 6.84
C VAL A 381 -5.87 3.72 5.57
N ALA A 382 -6.27 4.77 4.83
CA ALA A 382 -5.66 5.15 3.57
C ALA A 382 -4.65 6.31 3.67
N ALA A 383 -4.63 7.04 4.80
CA ALA A 383 -3.77 8.21 4.98
C ALA A 383 -3.17 8.33 6.38
N GLU A 384 -3.98 8.42 7.45
CA GLU A 384 -3.50 8.70 8.81
C GLU A 384 -2.64 7.56 9.37
N ASN A 385 -3.16 6.34 9.37
CA ASN A 385 -2.48 5.19 9.95
C ASN A 385 -1.16 4.85 9.24
N PRO A 386 -1.09 4.82 7.89
CA PRO A 386 0.20 4.63 7.22
C PRO A 386 1.20 5.74 7.57
N ALA A 387 0.76 7.02 7.62
CA ALA A 387 1.63 8.12 8.00
C ALA A 387 2.16 7.97 9.44
N ARG A 388 1.32 7.50 10.38
CA ARG A 388 1.73 7.22 11.76
C ARG A 388 2.71 6.05 11.86
N ALA A 389 2.41 4.93 11.19
CA ALA A 389 3.22 3.73 11.25
C ALA A 389 4.65 3.99 10.76
N PHE A 390 4.80 4.87 9.77
CA PHE A 390 6.09 5.11 9.10
C PHE A 390 6.73 6.47 9.44
N GLY A 391 6.22 7.16 10.48
CA GLY A 391 6.88 8.35 11.05
C GLY A 391 6.71 9.64 10.25
N HIS A 392 5.68 9.74 9.42
CA HIS A 392 5.36 10.94 8.62
C HIS A 392 4.19 11.76 9.16
N TYR A 393 3.48 11.25 10.18
CA TYR A 393 2.39 11.97 10.82
C TYR A 393 2.95 13.00 11.84
N PRO A 394 2.38 14.21 11.99
CA PRO A 394 1.18 14.71 11.32
C PRO A 394 1.44 15.49 10.01
N ALA A 395 2.69 15.59 9.55
CA ALA A 395 3.00 16.30 8.33
C ALA A 395 2.21 15.72 7.14
N LYS A 396 2.10 14.40 7.06
CA LYS A 396 1.27 13.67 6.11
C LYS A 396 0.11 12.97 6.81
N GLY A 397 -0.97 12.68 6.06
CA GLY A 397 -2.10 11.88 6.53
C GLY A 397 -3.06 12.60 7.47
N ALA A 398 -2.96 13.92 7.64
CA ALA A 398 -3.85 14.71 8.47
C ALA A 398 -4.27 16.01 7.79
N LEU A 399 -5.49 16.47 8.08
CA LEU A 399 -5.92 17.84 7.87
C LEU A 399 -5.96 18.54 9.22
N ALA A 400 -4.85 19.20 9.57
CA ALA A 400 -4.69 19.92 10.82
C ALA A 400 -3.73 21.11 10.62
N PRO A 401 -3.83 22.17 11.42
CA PRO A 401 -2.86 23.27 11.35
C PRO A 401 -1.43 22.75 11.51
N GLY A 402 -0.55 23.16 10.60
CA GLY A 402 0.86 22.73 10.53
C GLY A 402 1.12 21.48 9.69
N SER A 403 0.09 20.73 9.29
CA SER A 403 0.24 19.62 8.32
C SER A 403 0.47 20.17 6.91
N ASP A 404 1.13 19.40 6.07
CA ASP A 404 1.21 19.70 4.65
C ASP A 404 -0.20 19.81 4.05
N ALA A 405 -0.42 20.77 3.18
CA ALA A 405 -1.70 20.92 2.47
C ALA A 405 -1.81 19.89 1.33
N ASP A 406 -1.74 18.62 1.73
CA ASP A 406 -1.97 17.43 0.91
C ASP A 406 -3.44 17.07 1.01
N ILE A 407 -4.21 17.38 -0.02
CA ILE A 407 -5.67 17.40 0.04
C ILE A 407 -6.28 16.66 -1.16
N VAL A 408 -7.30 15.87 -0.89
CA VAL A 408 -8.16 15.25 -1.91
C VAL A 408 -9.57 15.82 -1.80
N ILE A 409 -10.08 16.38 -2.89
CA ILE A 409 -11.50 16.76 -3.01
C ILE A 409 -12.24 15.60 -3.66
N PHE A 410 -13.12 14.98 -2.90
CA PHE A 410 -13.91 13.82 -3.31
C PHE A 410 -15.40 14.17 -3.38
N ASP A 411 -15.97 14.04 -4.57
CA ASP A 411 -17.40 14.20 -4.86
C ASP A 411 -18.09 12.84 -4.64
N PRO A 412 -18.88 12.67 -3.57
CA PRO A 412 -19.51 11.38 -3.25
C PRO A 412 -20.68 11.01 -4.19
N ASP A 413 -21.27 12.00 -4.85
CA ASP A 413 -22.41 11.82 -5.75
C ASP A 413 -21.99 11.68 -7.21
N GLY A 414 -20.70 11.89 -7.51
CA GLY A 414 -20.13 11.67 -8.82
C GLY A 414 -19.97 10.19 -9.15
N GLU A 415 -19.68 9.91 -10.40
CA GLU A 415 -19.35 8.59 -10.90
C GLU A 415 -18.06 8.66 -11.73
N ALA A 416 -17.30 7.59 -11.75
CA ALA A 416 -16.16 7.44 -12.65
C ALA A 416 -16.05 6.00 -13.14
N VAL A 417 -15.42 5.82 -14.28
CA VAL A 417 -15.02 4.51 -14.81
C VAL A 417 -13.51 4.45 -14.84
N LEU A 418 -12.93 3.42 -14.24
CA LEU A 418 -11.49 3.27 -14.16
C LEU A 418 -10.88 3.05 -15.56
N PRO A 419 -9.80 3.77 -15.90
CA PRO A 419 -9.17 3.68 -17.21
C PRO A 419 -8.47 2.33 -17.41
N GLY A 420 -8.41 1.89 -18.67
CA GLY A 420 -7.80 0.63 -19.04
C GLY A 420 -6.27 0.59 -18.88
N ASP A 421 -5.65 1.76 -18.86
CA ASP A 421 -4.19 1.95 -18.79
C ASP A 421 -3.64 2.12 -17.36
N GLY A 422 -4.43 1.75 -16.32
CA GLY A 422 -3.98 1.87 -14.93
C GLY A 422 -3.72 3.31 -14.47
N PHE A 423 -4.45 4.28 -15.00
CA PHE A 423 -4.21 5.72 -14.81
C PHE A 423 -2.89 6.22 -15.44
N GLY A 424 -2.38 5.52 -16.46
CA GLY A 424 -1.13 5.86 -17.12
C GLY A 424 0.11 5.53 -16.27
N ASP A 425 0.05 4.44 -15.50
CA ASP A 425 1.13 3.98 -14.62
C ASP A 425 2.32 3.38 -15.37
N GLY A 426 2.24 3.25 -16.68
CA GLY A 426 3.29 2.70 -17.54
C GLY A 426 3.15 1.19 -17.81
N THR A 427 2.22 0.49 -17.16
CA THR A 427 1.98 -0.94 -17.43
C THR A 427 1.17 -1.17 -18.71
N GLY A 428 0.34 -0.18 -19.08
CA GLY A 428 -0.57 -0.24 -20.22
C GLY A 428 -1.74 -1.22 -20.04
N ASP A 429 -1.88 -1.81 -18.86
CA ASP A 429 -2.93 -2.77 -18.54
C ASP A 429 -3.36 -2.67 -17.07
N SER A 430 -4.65 -2.80 -16.82
CA SER A 430 -5.22 -2.81 -15.47
C SER A 430 -6.28 -3.87 -15.32
N VAL A 431 -6.17 -4.68 -14.27
CA VAL A 431 -7.21 -5.65 -13.88
C VAL A 431 -8.50 -4.97 -13.40
N TYR A 432 -8.45 -3.67 -13.14
CA TYR A 432 -9.59 -2.85 -12.73
C TYR A 432 -10.23 -2.07 -13.88
N ALA A 433 -9.74 -2.26 -15.10
CA ALA A 433 -10.26 -1.58 -16.30
C ALA A 433 -11.78 -1.71 -16.42
N GLY A 434 -12.45 -0.58 -16.65
CA GLY A 434 -13.90 -0.55 -16.85
C GLY A 434 -14.75 -0.71 -15.58
N LEU A 435 -14.15 -0.89 -14.40
CA LEU A 435 -14.91 -0.86 -13.15
C LEU A 435 -15.47 0.54 -12.90
N ALA A 436 -16.78 0.60 -12.65
CA ALA A 436 -17.43 1.84 -12.23
C ALA A 436 -17.21 2.07 -10.73
N THR A 437 -16.94 3.31 -10.35
CA THR A 437 -16.87 3.75 -8.95
C THR A 437 -18.01 4.72 -8.66
N ARG A 438 -18.63 4.57 -7.48
CA ARG A 438 -19.47 5.59 -6.90
C ARG A 438 -18.58 6.62 -6.22
N GLY A 439 -18.80 7.88 -6.56
CA GLY A 439 -17.94 8.98 -6.19
C GLY A 439 -16.73 9.11 -7.14
N ARG A 440 -16.18 10.34 -7.20
CA ARG A 440 -15.01 10.66 -8.02
C ARG A 440 -14.09 11.66 -7.34
N ILE A 441 -12.80 11.59 -7.65
CA ILE A 441 -11.82 12.57 -7.23
C ILE A 441 -11.88 13.76 -8.20
N ARG A 442 -12.20 14.95 -7.66
CA ARG A 442 -12.25 16.21 -8.44
C ARG A 442 -10.91 16.91 -8.47
N ALA A 443 -10.21 16.93 -7.35
CA ALA A 443 -8.92 17.64 -7.27
C ALA A 443 -7.99 16.97 -6.28
N VAL A 444 -6.70 17.07 -6.55
CA VAL A 444 -5.64 16.64 -5.64
C VAL A 444 -4.62 17.78 -5.50
N LEU A 445 -4.33 18.14 -4.26
CA LEU A 445 -3.31 19.11 -3.91
C LEU A 445 -2.13 18.41 -3.23
N LEU A 446 -0.93 18.80 -3.60
CA LEU A 446 0.31 18.43 -2.94
C LEU A 446 0.97 19.71 -2.41
N ARG A 447 1.03 19.88 -1.10
CA ARG A 447 1.50 21.08 -0.43
C ARG A 447 0.87 22.36 -1.03
N GLY A 448 -0.47 22.37 -1.11
CA GLY A 448 -1.24 23.49 -1.64
C GLY A 448 -1.13 23.73 -3.15
N GLN A 449 -0.36 22.94 -3.87
CA GLN A 449 -0.30 22.98 -5.33
C GLN A 449 -1.32 22.02 -5.92
N LEU A 450 -2.21 22.52 -6.76
CA LEU A 450 -3.13 21.70 -7.52
C LEU A 450 -2.35 20.88 -8.55
N ILE A 451 -2.27 19.56 -8.34
CA ILE A 451 -1.55 18.64 -9.21
C ILE A 451 -2.48 17.83 -10.11
N VAL A 452 -3.74 17.61 -9.68
CA VAL A 452 -4.77 16.92 -10.47
C VAL A 452 -6.07 17.72 -10.43
N SER A 453 -6.72 17.86 -11.57
CA SER A 453 -8.08 18.38 -11.72
C SER A 453 -8.89 17.45 -12.61
N ASP A 454 -10.03 16.96 -12.09
CA ASP A 454 -10.94 16.02 -12.77
C ASP A 454 -10.21 14.83 -13.44
N GLY A 455 -9.30 14.19 -12.69
CA GLY A 455 -8.56 13.00 -13.12
C GLY A 455 -7.36 13.28 -14.05
N VAL A 456 -7.09 14.54 -14.39
CA VAL A 456 -5.99 14.94 -15.28
C VAL A 456 -4.92 15.70 -14.50
N LEU A 457 -3.64 15.39 -14.76
CA LEU A 457 -2.52 16.19 -14.24
C LEU A 457 -2.62 17.61 -14.79
N THR A 458 -2.45 18.60 -13.92
CA THR A 458 -2.59 20.04 -14.30
C THR A 458 -1.43 20.55 -15.14
N ASP A 459 -0.27 19.91 -15.02
CA ASP A 459 0.94 20.21 -15.80
C ASP A 459 1.96 19.06 -15.67
N ASP A 460 3.09 19.17 -16.37
CA ASP A 460 4.19 18.20 -16.36
C ASP A 460 5.17 18.38 -15.20
N ARG A 461 4.87 19.25 -14.23
CA ARG A 461 5.74 19.43 -13.07
C ARG A 461 5.76 18.16 -12.22
N ARG A 462 6.91 17.94 -11.62
CA ARG A 462 7.18 16.81 -10.75
C ARG A 462 7.52 17.34 -9.36
N PRO A 463 6.50 17.79 -8.60
CA PRO A 463 6.70 18.50 -7.33
C PRO A 463 7.04 17.57 -6.17
N GLY A 464 7.03 16.26 -6.39
CA GLY A 464 7.30 15.25 -5.37
C GLY A 464 8.72 15.35 -4.82
N ARG A 465 8.88 15.06 -3.54
CA ARG A 465 10.15 15.10 -2.80
C ARG A 465 10.43 13.76 -2.14
N TYR A 466 11.70 13.45 -1.93
CA TYR A 466 12.10 12.41 -1.01
C TYR A 466 11.73 12.81 0.43
N LEU A 467 11.10 11.89 1.16
CA LEU A 467 10.71 12.05 2.56
C LEU A 467 11.54 11.08 3.42
N PRO A 468 12.59 11.54 4.09
CA PRO A 468 13.25 10.71 5.09
C PRO A 468 12.29 10.46 6.26
N ALA A 469 12.30 9.25 6.80
CA ALA A 469 11.58 8.96 8.04
C ALA A 469 12.22 9.69 9.23
N ALA A 470 11.42 9.93 10.28
CA ALA A 470 11.89 10.60 11.48
C ALA A 470 13.15 9.92 12.06
N GLY A 471 14.20 10.70 12.32
CA GLY A 471 15.51 10.24 12.81
C GLY A 471 16.49 9.84 11.69
N GLY A 472 16.13 9.94 10.41
CA GLY A 472 17.05 9.92 9.28
C GLY A 472 17.76 11.28 9.10
N ALA A 473 18.96 11.29 8.54
CA ALA A 473 19.62 12.52 8.12
C ALA A 473 18.88 13.09 6.88
N ALA A 474 18.48 14.37 6.99
CA ALA A 474 17.88 15.10 5.88
C ALA A 474 18.92 15.36 4.76
#